data_e1c8c94f95198ed45d99a3b9cfa93acb
#
_entry.id   e1c8c94f95198ed45d99a3b9cfa93acb
#
_cell.length_a   1.000
_cell.length_b   1.000
_cell.length_c   1.000
_cell.angle_alpha   90.00
_cell.angle_beta   90.00
_cell.angle_gamma   90.00
#
_symmetry.space_group_name_H-M   'P 1'
#
loop_
_entity.id
_entity.type
_entity.pdbx_description
1 polymer ?
#
loop_
_entity_poly.entity_id
_entity_poly.type
_entity_poly.pdbx_seq_one_letter_code
_entity_poly.pdbx_strand_id
1 'polypeptide(L)'
;MAKRNFKPVDSKSSLGSITFIRPSILATENRTGVIVEGTFVESLPNQFDKEKLDYKFTDEAGNMIVLNGAGNLSYKMKLVNAGDFVQISYNGKREIKSGKMKGIKAHNFEVLRDEEE
;
A
#
# COMPACT_ATOMS: atom_id res chain seq x y z
N MET A 1 0.39 -40.60 1.89
CA MET A 1 0.51 -40.02 1.65
C MET A 1 1.14 -39.48 1.78
N ALA A 2 1.08 -39.80 1.23
CA ALA A 2 1.82 -39.12 1.33
C ALA A 2 1.56 -38.17 1.82
N LYS A 3 2.00 -38.07 2.48
CA LYS A 3 1.79 -37.18 3.08
C LYS A 3 2.17 -36.08 2.38
N ARG A 4 1.46 -35.15 2.33
CA ARG A 4 1.80 -34.03 1.84
C ARG A 4 2.62 -33.39 2.70
N ASN A 5 3.48 -32.79 2.36
CA ASN A 5 4.40 -32.15 3.10
C ASN A 5 4.24 -30.75 2.88
N PHE A 6 3.27 -30.15 3.45
CA PHE A 6 3.03 -28.79 3.30
C PHE A 6 4.06 -28.03 4.01
N LYS A 7 5.16 -27.77 3.39
CA LYS A 7 6.15 -27.00 4.00
C LYS A 7 5.96 -25.61 3.68
N PRO A 8 6.30 -24.70 4.49
CA PRO A 8 6.24 -23.28 4.20
C PRO A 8 7.37 -22.86 3.34
N VAL A 9 7.79 -23.72 2.53
CA VAL A 9 8.85 -23.39 1.72
C VAL A 9 8.55 -22.28 0.84
N ASP A 10 7.35 -22.22 0.43
CA ASP A 10 6.97 -21.15 -0.40
C ASP A 10 7.14 -19.86 0.24
N SER A 11 7.15 -19.79 1.50
CA SER A 11 7.35 -18.54 2.15
C SER A 11 8.75 -18.07 1.99
N LYS A 12 9.67 -18.97 1.69
CA LYS A 12 10.97 -18.54 1.52
C LYS A 12 11.31 -18.48 0.12
N SER A 13 10.55 -19.07 -0.70
CA SER A 13 10.96 -19.13 -2.06
C SER A 13 10.26 -18.05 -2.81
N SER A 14 9.55 -18.37 -3.82
CA SER A 14 9.06 -17.42 -4.74
C SER A 14 7.92 -16.58 -4.24
N LEU A 15 7.14 -17.10 -3.34
CA LEU A 15 5.97 -16.38 -2.93
C LEU A 15 6.17 -15.33 -1.89
N GLY A 16 7.13 -15.54 -1.02
CA GLY A 16 7.35 -14.63 0.07
C GLY A 16 6.13 -14.55 0.96
N SER A 17 5.99 -13.46 1.67
CA SER A 17 4.87 -13.25 2.56
C SER A 17 3.95 -12.19 2.00
N ILE A 18 2.76 -12.11 2.55
CA ILE A 18 1.81 -11.08 2.18
C ILE A 18 1.51 -10.25 3.40
N THR A 19 1.66 -8.95 3.26
CA THR A 19 1.41 -8.02 4.34
C THR A 19 0.29 -7.08 3.92
N PHE A 20 -0.69 -6.91 4.79
CA PHE A 20 -1.78 -5.98 4.53
C PHE A 20 -1.59 -4.75 5.40
N ILE A 21 -1.62 -3.58 4.80
CA ILE A 21 -1.44 -2.32 5.51
C ILE A 21 -2.73 -1.54 5.42
N ARG A 22 -3.26 -1.16 6.58
CA ARG A 22 -4.50 -0.41 6.67
C ARG A 22 -4.24 0.94 7.30
N PRO A 23 -4.52 2.02 6.58
CA PRO A 23 -4.25 3.35 7.12
C PRO A 23 -4.96 3.65 8.44
N SER A 24 -6.14 3.09 8.63
CA SER A 24 -6.85 3.32 9.88
C SER A 24 -6.07 2.77 11.09
N ILE A 25 -5.39 1.65 10.88
CA ILE A 25 -4.59 1.07 11.95
C ILE A 25 -3.34 1.90 12.17
N LEU A 26 -2.72 2.39 11.09
CA LEU A 26 -1.56 3.25 11.23
C LEU A 26 -1.91 4.50 12.03
N ALA A 27 -3.07 5.07 11.77
CA ALA A 27 -3.50 6.25 12.49
C ALA A 27 -3.75 5.94 13.96
N THR A 28 -4.40 4.81 14.23
CA THR A 28 -4.69 4.41 15.60
C THR A 28 -3.41 4.17 16.39
N GLU A 29 -2.40 3.59 15.75
CA GLU A 29 -1.14 3.32 16.39
C GLU A 29 -0.16 4.47 16.30
N ASN A 30 -0.59 5.56 15.66
CA ASN A 30 0.25 6.74 15.52
C ASN A 30 1.57 6.43 14.82
N ARG A 31 1.50 5.59 13.81
CA ARG A 31 2.67 5.16 13.06
C ARG A 31 2.80 5.96 11.79
N THR A 32 3.90 6.69 11.64
CA THR A 32 4.15 7.50 10.46
C THR A 32 5.50 7.10 9.89
N GLY A 33 5.77 7.59 8.69
CA GLY A 33 7.03 7.30 8.02
C GLY A 33 6.80 6.37 6.85
N VAL A 34 7.87 5.79 6.35
CA VAL A 34 7.81 4.92 5.18
C VAL A 34 7.08 3.64 5.53
N ILE A 35 6.04 3.34 4.77
CA ILE A 35 5.25 2.12 5.00
C ILE A 35 5.38 1.12 3.87
N VAL A 36 5.73 1.57 2.66
CA VAL A 36 5.87 0.69 1.51
C VAL A 36 7.09 1.11 0.72
N GLU A 37 7.88 0.15 0.32
CA GLU A 37 8.96 0.44 -0.61
C GLU A 37 9.04 -0.78 -1.53
N GLY A 38 8.66 -0.61 -2.77
CA GLY A 38 8.61 -1.74 -3.67
C GLY A 38 8.05 -1.36 -5.02
N THR A 39 7.85 -2.38 -5.84
CA THR A 39 7.36 -2.20 -7.20
C THR A 39 5.85 -2.32 -7.23
N PHE A 40 5.20 -1.34 -7.83
CA PHE A 40 3.75 -1.37 -7.95
C PHE A 40 3.34 -2.43 -8.96
N VAL A 41 2.38 -3.26 -8.59
CA VAL A 41 1.92 -4.35 -9.44
C VAL A 41 0.58 -4.00 -10.08
N GLU A 42 -0.41 -3.71 -9.26
CA GLU A 42 -1.74 -3.43 -9.78
C GLU A 42 -2.61 -2.85 -8.69
N SER A 43 -3.72 -2.27 -9.09
CA SER A 43 -4.75 -1.85 -8.14
C SER A 43 -5.94 -2.78 -8.31
N LEU A 44 -6.64 -3.03 -7.21
CA LEU A 44 -7.77 -3.94 -7.18
C LEU A 44 -8.90 -3.29 -6.41
N PRO A 45 -10.15 -3.58 -6.77
CA PRO A 45 -11.25 -3.06 -5.98
C PRO A 45 -11.19 -3.64 -4.58
N ASN A 46 -11.49 -2.81 -3.60
CA ASN A 46 -11.52 -3.29 -2.23
C ASN A 46 -12.66 -4.28 -2.07
N GLN A 47 -12.41 -5.34 -1.32
CA GLN A 47 -13.36 -6.40 -1.16
C GLN A 47 -14.62 -5.95 -0.42
N PHE A 48 -14.49 -4.99 0.48
CA PHE A 48 -15.60 -4.52 1.28
C PHE A 48 -16.21 -3.21 0.78
N ASP A 49 -15.50 -2.46 -0.03
CA ASP A 49 -15.97 -1.18 -0.53
C ASP A 49 -15.47 -1.02 -1.96
N LYS A 50 -16.33 -1.33 -2.92
CA LYS A 50 -15.91 -1.36 -4.31
C LYS A 50 -15.55 0.00 -4.88
N GLU A 51 -15.87 1.05 -4.15
CA GLU A 51 -15.48 2.38 -4.60
C GLU A 51 -14.06 2.73 -4.21
N LYS A 52 -13.43 1.90 -3.42
CA LYS A 52 -12.05 2.11 -3.03
C LYS A 52 -11.15 1.09 -3.69
N LEU A 53 -9.90 1.44 -3.82
CA LEU A 53 -8.93 0.55 -4.43
C LEU A 53 -7.87 0.16 -3.42
N ASP A 54 -7.40 -1.05 -3.55
CA ASP A 54 -6.24 -1.52 -2.81
C ASP A 54 -5.10 -1.57 -3.80
N TYR A 55 -3.90 -1.29 -3.33
CA TYR A 55 -2.72 -1.22 -4.19
C TYR A 55 -1.75 -2.32 -3.80
N LYS A 56 -1.32 -3.08 -4.78
CA LYS A 56 -0.47 -4.23 -4.56
C LYS A 56 0.95 -3.93 -5.01
N PHE A 57 1.92 -4.28 -4.17
CA PHE A 57 3.33 -4.04 -4.44
C PHE A 57 4.13 -5.30 -4.12
N THR A 58 5.32 -5.41 -4.71
CA THR A 58 6.26 -6.46 -4.31
C THR A 58 7.56 -5.79 -3.92
N ASP A 59 8.19 -6.27 -2.87
CA ASP A 59 9.48 -5.72 -2.46
C ASP A 59 10.60 -6.55 -3.08
N GLU A 60 11.82 -6.18 -2.77
CA GLU A 60 12.97 -6.84 -3.38
C GLU A 60 13.14 -8.28 -2.95
N ALA A 61 12.57 -8.63 -1.84
CA ALA A 61 12.66 -10.00 -1.35
C ALA A 61 11.53 -10.87 -1.88
N GLY A 62 10.64 -10.31 -2.70
CA GLY A 62 9.53 -11.08 -3.24
C GLY A 62 8.30 -11.08 -2.37
N ASN A 63 8.30 -10.30 -1.30
CA ASN A 63 7.12 -10.23 -0.44
C ASN A 63 6.08 -9.33 -1.08
N MET A 64 4.83 -9.66 -0.85
CA MET A 64 3.74 -8.90 -1.42
C MET A 64 3.15 -7.99 -0.36
N ILE A 65 2.86 -6.76 -0.74
CA ILE A 65 2.30 -5.77 0.16
C ILE A 65 1.01 -5.26 -0.45
N VAL A 66 -0.05 -5.24 0.33
CA VAL A 66 -1.34 -4.72 -0.11
C VAL A 66 -1.68 -3.55 0.79
N LEU A 67 -1.79 -2.36 0.19
CA LEU A 67 -2.07 -1.14 0.92
C LEU A 67 -3.48 -0.69 0.58
N ASN A 68 -4.32 -0.58 1.59
CA ASN A 68 -5.68 -0.11 1.37
C ASN A 68 -5.68 1.37 1.00
N GLY A 69 -6.46 1.73 0.02
CA GLY A 69 -6.54 3.11 -0.40
C GLY A 69 -7.28 3.96 0.62
N ALA A 70 -6.83 5.18 0.80
CA ALA A 70 -7.47 6.11 1.72
C ALA A 70 -6.89 7.49 1.48
N GLY A 71 -7.63 8.49 1.91
CA GLY A 71 -7.14 9.87 1.86
C GLY A 71 -6.69 10.29 0.49
N ASN A 72 -5.50 10.88 0.43
CA ASN A 72 -4.98 11.39 -0.84
C ASN A 72 -4.21 10.35 -1.64
N LEU A 73 -4.17 9.10 -1.18
CA LEU A 73 -3.38 8.08 -1.85
C LEU A 73 -3.86 7.83 -3.28
N SER A 74 -5.17 7.81 -3.49
CA SER A 74 -5.70 7.51 -4.81
C SER A 74 -5.27 8.54 -5.84
N TYR A 75 -5.17 9.79 -5.45
CA TYR A 75 -4.72 10.82 -6.38
C TYR A 75 -3.27 10.60 -6.75
N LYS A 76 -2.45 10.24 -5.77
CA LYS A 76 -1.04 10.04 -6.03
C LYS A 76 -0.78 8.79 -6.83
N MET A 77 -1.55 7.76 -6.58
CA MET A 77 -1.36 6.50 -7.29
C MET A 77 -1.81 6.56 -8.74
N LYS A 78 -2.59 7.56 -9.12
CA LYS A 78 -2.97 7.71 -10.52
C LYS A 78 -1.77 8.01 -11.39
N LEU A 79 -0.71 8.50 -10.80
CA LEU A 79 0.51 8.84 -11.54
C LEU A 79 1.53 7.72 -11.53
N VAL A 80 1.22 6.61 -10.90
CA VAL A 80 2.13 5.48 -10.78
C VAL A 80 1.66 4.37 -11.70
N ASN A 81 2.58 3.82 -12.47
CA ASN A 81 2.27 2.75 -13.40
C ASN A 81 2.81 1.43 -12.90
N ALA A 82 2.18 0.35 -13.33
CA ALA A 82 2.67 -0.98 -12.97
C ALA A 82 4.13 -1.08 -13.41
N GLY A 83 4.97 -1.58 -12.55
CA GLY A 83 6.40 -1.68 -12.80
C GLY A 83 7.22 -0.56 -12.18
N ASP A 84 6.57 0.52 -11.76
CA ASP A 84 7.31 1.61 -11.12
C ASP A 84 7.73 1.20 -9.72
N PHE A 85 8.94 1.55 -9.35
CA PHE A 85 9.40 1.32 -7.98
C PHE A 85 9.10 2.58 -7.18
N VAL A 86 8.38 2.43 -6.09
CA VAL A 86 7.91 3.57 -5.31
C VAL A 86 8.19 3.40 -3.84
N GLN A 87 8.22 4.54 -3.15
CA GLN A 87 8.32 4.58 -1.71
C GLN A 87 7.14 5.40 -1.23
N ILE A 88 6.33 4.82 -0.37
CA ILE A 88 5.15 5.48 0.14
C ILE A 88 5.30 5.72 1.63
N SER A 89 5.08 6.96 2.04
CA SER A 89 5.15 7.35 3.43
C SER A 89 3.78 7.77 3.90
N TYR A 90 3.47 7.44 5.16
CA TYR A 90 2.22 7.85 5.77
C TYR A 90 2.53 8.98 6.74
N ASN A 91 1.83 10.10 6.58
CA ASN A 91 2.07 11.28 7.38
C ASN A 91 0.97 11.58 8.39
N GLY A 92 0.14 10.58 8.67
CA GLY A 92 -0.92 10.75 9.63
C GLY A 92 -2.14 11.39 8.99
N LYS A 93 -3.06 11.81 9.83
CA LYS A 93 -4.24 12.50 9.34
C LYS A 93 -3.99 13.99 9.34
N ARG A 94 -4.33 14.62 8.23
CA ARG A 94 -4.14 16.06 8.07
C ARG A 94 -5.45 16.70 7.71
N GLU A 95 -5.63 17.92 8.15
CA GLU A 95 -6.83 18.66 7.86
C GLU A 95 -6.87 19.11 6.41
N ILE A 96 -7.99 18.91 5.75
CA ILE A 96 -8.16 19.36 4.39
C ILE A 96 -8.41 20.85 4.41
N LYS A 97 -7.64 21.59 3.66
CA LYS A 97 -7.65 23.05 3.74
C LYS A 97 -8.54 23.74 2.73
N SER A 98 -9.06 23.03 1.77
CA SER A 98 -9.90 23.66 0.76
C SER A 98 -10.91 22.66 0.22
N GLY A 99 -11.90 23.18 -0.49
CA GLY A 99 -12.90 22.34 -1.12
C GLY A 99 -14.04 21.97 -0.18
N LYS A 100 -14.86 21.06 -0.61
CA LYS A 100 -16.03 20.66 0.16
C LYS A 100 -15.69 19.96 1.44
N MET A 101 -14.51 19.35 1.47
CA MET A 101 -14.10 18.59 2.64
C MET A 101 -13.24 19.40 3.61
N LYS A 102 -13.21 20.71 3.42
CA LYS A 102 -12.40 21.56 4.28
C LYS A 102 -12.73 21.34 5.75
N GLY A 103 -11.70 21.23 6.55
CA GLY A 103 -11.86 21.01 7.98
C GLY A 103 -11.93 19.55 8.40
N ILE A 104 -12.09 18.64 7.45
CA ILE A 104 -12.13 17.23 7.76
C ILE A 104 -10.70 16.69 7.72
N LYS A 105 -10.38 15.82 8.64
CA LYS A 105 -9.04 15.22 8.66
C LYS A 105 -9.05 13.96 7.83
N ALA A 106 -8.05 13.84 6.99
CA ALA A 106 -7.92 12.68 6.12
C ALA A 106 -6.50 12.13 6.16
N HIS A 107 -6.37 10.86 5.83
CA HIS A 107 -5.05 10.23 5.77
C HIS A 107 -4.22 10.91 4.71
N ASN A 108 -2.97 11.17 5.03
CA ASN A 108 -2.07 11.88 4.12
C ASN A 108 -0.88 10.99 3.80
N PHE A 109 -0.61 10.83 2.51
CA PHE A 109 0.49 10.00 2.04
C PHE A 109 1.39 10.78 1.13
N GLU A 110 2.63 10.38 1.09
CA GLU A 110 3.58 10.90 0.12
C GLU A 110 4.07 9.71 -0.70
N VAL A 111 4.05 9.84 -2.02
CA VAL A 111 4.48 8.77 -2.91
C VAL A 111 5.63 9.29 -3.73
N LEU A 112 6.77 8.63 -3.63
CA LEU A 112 7.95 8.97 -4.40
C LEU A 112 8.22 7.84 -5.38
N ARG A 113 8.55 8.19 -6.60
CA ARG A 113 8.81 7.19 -7.63
C ARG A 113 10.28 7.25 -8.00
N ASP A 114 10.87 6.07 -8.15
CA ASP A 114 12.25 5.99 -8.58
C ASP A 114 12.27 6.27 -10.07
N GLU A 115 12.90 7.37 -10.44
CA GLU A 115 12.97 7.75 -11.84
C GLU A 115 14.35 7.55 -12.32
N GLU A 116 14.60 6.36 -12.81
CA GLU A 116 15.90 6.11 -13.33
C GLU A 116 16.09 6.81 -14.61
N GLU A 117 17.27 7.21 -14.83
CA GLU A 117 17.57 7.92 -16.05
C GLU A 117 17.91 7.03 -17.18
#